data_32566e34356f85951b6351cb96ece879
#
_entry.id   32566e34356f85951b6351cb96ece879
#
_cell.length_a   1.000
_cell.length_b   1.000
_cell.length_c   1.000
_cell.angle_alpha   90.00
_cell.angle_beta   90.00
_cell.angle_gamma   90.00
#
_symmetry.space_group_name_H-M   'P 1'
#
loop_
_entity.id
_entity.type
_entity.pdbx_description
1 polymer ?
#
loop_
_entity_poly.entity_id
_entity_poly.type
_entity_poly.pdbx_seq_one_letter_code
_entity_poly.pdbx_strand_id
1 'polypeptide(L)'
;MKSFTKPALGAAVVLALAPLAAAAGDALTIYSSAQPGAIRPEQYRNGVSGPAVPGYAVVRHLRMLELKPGRNTVRFTDVAALIDPTTVSFESLTDPKGTSVVEQNFQFDLVSAQKLLEKYVDREIEVDQVRGSGVETFRGTLLSTSGGLVLRRADGGVQLLPHNAGVRLPELPGGLITRPTLVWDVAAARGGRHEARVSYQTGGITWWADYNLAYAEGTNANACKLDVGAWVSILNQSGAGYTDAKLKLVAGDVQRARPPGYAAGGLPAARMALEEKVAGFEQKAFFEYHLYTLGRPTTLPDRSTKQIELFPVARGVPCEKKLVYYGLAPGWRNVQPNPITDRNYGVQTNKKVDVYLSFQNAQANRLGMPLPAGRVRVSKRDDADGTLEFIGEDTIDHTPKDEKVLIKLGSAFDVVGERRQLAFSVDTSRRTMSEEIEVRLRNHKDEPVTVEVKENLYRWVNWKIVEQTHDYRKEDARTVVFPLRVPAGGEQVLRYTVRYTW
;
A
#
# COMPACT_ATOMS: atom_id res chain seq x y z
N MET A 1 73.12 28.66 48.27
CA MET A 1 71.91 27.82 48.18
C MET A 1 71.48 27.84 46.78
N LYS A 2 71.69 26.75 46.01
CA LYS A 2 71.37 26.65 44.56
C LYS A 2 70.02 25.93 44.39
N SER A 3 69.07 26.61 43.78
CA SER A 3 67.78 26.11 43.44
C SER A 3 67.86 25.40 42.09
N PHE A 4 67.48 24.10 42.06
CA PHE A 4 67.33 23.32 40.87
C PHE A 4 65.89 23.35 40.35
N THR A 5 65.68 23.94 39.19
CA THR A 5 64.42 23.83 38.43
C THR A 5 64.49 22.60 37.50
N LYS A 6 63.50 21.72 37.66
CA LYS A 6 63.30 20.58 36.72
C LYS A 6 62.45 21.03 35.53
N PRO A 7 62.73 20.54 34.29
CA PRO A 7 61.89 20.80 33.15
C PRO A 7 60.71 19.79 33.15
N ALA A 8 59.49 20.32 32.90
CA ALA A 8 58.29 19.51 32.67
C ALA A 8 58.29 18.99 31.24
N LEU A 9 58.27 17.63 31.07
CA LEU A 9 58.00 16.97 29.78
C LEU A 9 56.51 17.08 29.47
N GLY A 10 56.14 17.86 28.48
CA GLY A 10 54.78 17.88 27.92
C GLY A 10 54.61 16.66 26.99
N ALA A 11 53.77 15.71 27.39
CA ALA A 11 53.33 14.64 26.52
C ALA A 11 52.27 15.18 25.54
N ALA A 12 52.60 15.29 24.26
CA ALA A 12 51.65 15.58 23.22
C ALA A 12 50.82 14.31 22.90
N VAL A 13 49.56 14.33 23.31
CA VAL A 13 48.58 13.28 22.89
C VAL A 13 48.19 13.57 21.45
N VAL A 14 48.74 12.80 20.52
CA VAL A 14 48.29 12.74 19.14
C VAL A 14 46.99 11.94 19.11
N LEU A 15 45.85 12.62 19.08
CA LEU A 15 44.58 12.02 18.75
C LEU A 15 44.65 11.60 17.27
N ALA A 16 44.88 10.32 17.00
CA ALA A 16 44.66 9.73 15.69
C ALA A 16 43.14 9.74 15.41
N LEU A 17 42.69 10.69 14.59
CA LEU A 17 41.39 10.59 13.95
C LEU A 17 41.41 9.36 13.03
N ALA A 18 40.86 8.25 13.51
CA ALA A 18 40.52 7.15 12.63
C ALA A 18 39.50 7.66 11.60
N PRO A 19 39.72 7.43 10.28
CA PRO A 19 38.72 7.76 9.30
C PRO A 19 37.46 6.99 9.66
N LEU A 20 36.33 7.70 9.86
CA LEU A 20 35.02 7.06 9.88
C LEU A 20 34.91 6.28 8.57
N ALA A 21 35.05 4.96 8.66
CA ALA A 21 34.68 4.07 7.56
C ALA A 21 33.19 4.38 7.28
N ALA A 22 32.92 4.93 6.11
CA ALA A 22 31.54 5.11 5.66
C ALA A 22 30.86 3.74 5.80
N ALA A 23 29.90 3.65 6.71
CA ALA A 23 29.22 2.40 6.98
C ALA A 23 28.63 1.92 5.65
N ALA A 24 29.10 0.78 5.17
CA ALA A 24 28.48 0.03 4.09
C ALA A 24 27.00 -0.13 4.49
N GLY A 25 26.08 0.50 3.77
CA GLY A 25 24.68 0.58 4.17
C GLY A 25 23.76 0.20 3.01
N ASP A 26 22.67 -0.44 3.36
CA ASP A 26 21.62 -0.74 2.42
C ASP A 26 20.72 0.50 2.20
N ALA A 27 20.19 0.65 1.00
CA ALA A 27 19.19 1.66 0.69
C ALA A 27 18.04 1.02 -0.10
N LEU A 28 16.82 1.29 0.35
CA LEU A 28 15.60 0.78 -0.29
C LEU A 28 14.77 1.94 -0.80
N THR A 29 14.26 1.76 -2.02
CA THR A 29 13.16 2.57 -2.55
C THR A 29 11.99 1.64 -2.82
N ILE A 30 10.91 1.76 -2.03
CA ILE A 30 9.75 0.86 -2.12
C ILE A 30 8.65 1.55 -2.91
N TYR A 31 8.16 0.87 -3.94
CA TYR A 31 7.07 1.29 -4.81
C TYR A 31 5.82 0.51 -4.44
N SER A 32 4.77 1.20 -4.01
CA SER A 32 3.50 0.55 -3.70
C SER A 32 2.62 0.46 -4.94
N SER A 33 1.96 -0.67 -5.11
CA SER A 33 0.80 -0.83 -5.98
C SER A 33 -0.38 -1.43 -5.20
N ALA A 34 -0.30 -1.40 -3.86
CA ALA A 34 -1.37 -1.86 -3.01
C ALA A 34 -2.52 -0.84 -3.01
N GLN A 35 -3.71 -1.30 -3.34
CA GLN A 35 -4.93 -0.53 -3.09
C GLN A 35 -5.16 -0.40 -1.58
N PRO A 36 -5.69 0.72 -1.08
CA PRO A 36 -6.03 0.88 0.32
C PRO A 36 -6.88 -0.29 0.85
N GLY A 37 -6.46 -0.90 1.96
CA GLY A 37 -7.15 -2.05 2.55
C GLY A 37 -6.96 -3.40 1.82
N ALA A 38 -6.21 -3.46 0.72
CA ALA A 38 -5.99 -4.70 -0.04
C ALA A 38 -5.10 -5.72 0.70
N ILE A 39 -4.25 -5.25 1.62
CA ILE A 39 -3.40 -6.13 2.41
C ILE A 39 -4.19 -6.64 3.62
N ARG A 40 -4.53 -7.93 3.62
CA ARG A 40 -5.33 -8.57 4.67
C ARG A 40 -4.46 -9.04 5.84
N PRO A 41 -5.00 -9.13 7.07
CA PRO A 41 -4.26 -9.61 8.24
C PRO A 41 -3.62 -10.99 8.06
N GLU A 42 -4.23 -11.88 7.28
CA GLU A 42 -3.70 -13.21 6.99
C GLU A 42 -2.37 -13.16 6.22
N GLN A 43 -2.16 -12.13 5.39
CA GLN A 43 -0.91 -11.92 4.66
C GLN A 43 0.24 -11.51 5.57
N TYR A 44 -0.06 -10.97 6.77
CA TYR A 44 0.96 -10.66 7.80
C TYR A 44 1.45 -11.90 8.55
N ARG A 45 0.56 -12.89 8.75
CA ARG A 45 0.80 -14.03 9.63
C ARG A 45 1.43 -15.23 8.90
N ASN A 46 1.01 -15.46 7.68
CA ASN A 46 1.39 -16.65 6.92
C ASN A 46 2.34 -16.23 5.80
N GLY A 47 3.64 -16.46 6.00
CA GLY A 47 4.65 -16.34 4.94
C GLY A 47 4.49 -17.40 3.85
N VAL A 48 3.26 -17.77 3.47
CA VAL A 48 2.98 -18.91 2.58
C VAL A 48 1.79 -18.60 1.68
N SER A 49 1.97 -18.86 0.37
CA SER A 49 0.89 -19.24 -0.58
C SER A 49 -0.34 -18.33 -0.67
N GLY A 50 -0.20 -17.05 -0.39
CA GLY A 50 -1.20 -16.04 -0.73
C GLY A 50 -0.92 -15.41 -2.11
N PRO A 51 -1.83 -14.59 -2.66
CA PRO A 51 -1.54 -13.79 -3.82
C PRO A 51 -0.28 -12.97 -3.55
N ALA A 52 0.58 -12.84 -4.55
CA ALA A 52 1.85 -12.11 -4.45
C ALA A 52 1.64 -10.74 -3.80
N VAL A 53 2.50 -10.38 -2.86
CA VAL A 53 2.47 -9.05 -2.23
C VAL A 53 2.59 -8.01 -3.33
N PRO A 54 1.61 -7.10 -3.49
CA PRO A 54 1.63 -6.09 -4.53
C PRO A 54 2.74 -5.07 -4.26
N GLY A 55 3.42 -4.63 -5.32
CA GLY A 55 4.54 -3.69 -5.19
C GLY A 55 5.91 -4.35 -5.37
N TYR A 56 6.95 -3.54 -5.29
CA TYR A 56 8.33 -3.95 -5.41
C TYR A 56 9.26 -2.93 -4.77
N ALA A 57 10.51 -3.31 -4.54
CA ALA A 57 11.55 -2.37 -4.14
C ALA A 57 12.75 -2.40 -5.07
N VAL A 58 13.39 -1.24 -5.19
CA VAL A 58 14.76 -1.13 -5.69
C VAL A 58 15.68 -1.13 -4.47
N VAL A 59 16.47 -2.19 -4.36
CA VAL A 59 17.47 -2.37 -3.30
C VAL A 59 18.82 -1.93 -3.83
N ARG A 60 19.60 -1.24 -2.99
CA ARG A 60 20.96 -0.83 -3.29
C ARG A 60 21.84 -1.20 -2.12
N HIS A 61 22.87 -1.99 -2.39
CA HIS A 61 23.89 -2.37 -1.44
C HIS A 61 25.20 -1.65 -1.76
N LEU A 62 25.88 -1.16 -0.73
CA LEU A 62 27.28 -0.76 -0.81
C LEU A 62 28.12 -1.85 -0.12
N ARG A 63 29.06 -2.44 -0.84
CA ARG A 63 29.92 -3.54 -0.33
C ARG A 63 31.36 -3.33 -0.75
N MET A 64 32.25 -3.73 0.15
CA MET A 64 33.69 -3.79 -0.17
C MET A 64 34.01 -5.16 -0.74
N LEU A 65 34.59 -5.18 -1.93
CA LEU A 65 35.05 -6.37 -2.63
C LEU A 65 36.58 -6.35 -2.73
N GLU A 66 37.22 -7.47 -2.50
CA GLU A 66 38.66 -7.64 -2.75
C GLU A 66 38.83 -8.26 -4.13
N LEU A 67 39.38 -7.52 -5.07
CA LEU A 67 39.57 -7.98 -6.45
C LEU A 67 41.06 -8.10 -6.78
N LYS A 68 41.39 -9.03 -7.68
CA LYS A 68 42.71 -9.14 -8.33
C LYS A 68 42.66 -8.56 -9.72
N PRO A 69 43.78 -8.11 -10.28
CA PRO A 69 43.81 -7.73 -11.69
C PRO A 69 43.39 -8.92 -12.57
N GLY A 70 42.59 -8.66 -13.61
CA GLY A 70 42.04 -9.70 -14.50
C GLY A 70 40.68 -10.21 -14.05
N ARG A 71 40.41 -11.51 -14.22
CA ARG A 71 39.12 -12.15 -13.98
C ARG A 71 38.99 -12.60 -12.52
N ASN A 72 37.82 -12.32 -11.92
CA ASN A 72 37.49 -12.66 -10.56
C ASN A 72 36.10 -13.29 -10.48
N THR A 73 35.96 -14.44 -9.80
CA THR A 73 34.65 -14.98 -9.45
C THR A 73 34.20 -14.39 -8.12
N VAL A 74 33.17 -13.54 -8.12
CA VAL A 74 32.60 -12.92 -6.94
C VAL A 74 31.27 -13.56 -6.62
N ARG A 75 31.11 -14.05 -5.38
CA ARG A 75 29.84 -14.58 -4.87
C ARG A 75 29.23 -13.52 -3.96
N PHE A 76 28.09 -13.00 -4.37
CA PHE A 76 27.33 -12.01 -3.60
C PHE A 76 26.08 -12.68 -3.04
N THR A 77 26.15 -12.96 -1.74
CA THR A 77 25.07 -13.59 -0.96
C THR A 77 24.18 -12.51 -0.33
N ASP A 78 23.13 -12.93 0.37
CA ASP A 78 22.19 -12.06 1.09
C ASP A 78 21.35 -11.15 0.18
N VAL A 79 21.15 -11.54 -1.08
CA VAL A 79 20.14 -10.92 -1.94
C VAL A 79 18.75 -11.43 -1.59
N ALA A 80 17.73 -10.63 -1.92
CA ALA A 80 16.35 -11.03 -1.71
C ALA A 80 16.00 -12.31 -2.48
N ALA A 81 15.22 -13.21 -1.88
CA ALA A 81 14.79 -14.44 -2.54
C ALA A 81 13.89 -14.17 -3.76
N LEU A 82 13.11 -13.07 -3.72
CA LEU A 82 12.22 -12.65 -4.80
C LEU A 82 12.84 -11.58 -5.71
N ILE A 83 14.18 -11.58 -5.83
CA ILE A 83 14.93 -10.73 -6.75
C ILE A 83 14.52 -10.99 -8.21
N ASP A 84 14.45 -9.94 -9.01
CA ASP A 84 14.47 -10.04 -10.46
C ASP A 84 15.93 -9.94 -10.95
N PRO A 85 16.56 -11.05 -11.30
CA PRO A 85 17.97 -11.08 -11.66
C PRO A 85 18.29 -10.29 -12.94
N THR A 86 17.30 -10.02 -13.78
CA THR A 86 17.46 -9.23 -15.02
C THR A 86 17.66 -7.74 -14.75
N THR A 87 17.32 -7.29 -13.53
CA THR A 87 17.44 -5.89 -13.11
C THR A 87 18.71 -5.57 -12.34
N VAL A 88 19.58 -6.57 -12.17
CA VAL A 88 20.81 -6.40 -11.39
C VAL A 88 21.78 -5.47 -12.11
N SER A 89 22.27 -4.49 -11.39
CA SER A 89 23.31 -3.57 -11.84
C SER A 89 24.47 -3.58 -10.85
N PHE A 90 25.68 -3.66 -11.37
CA PHE A 90 26.91 -3.58 -10.63
C PHE A 90 27.71 -2.35 -11.09
N GLU A 91 28.26 -1.60 -10.15
CA GLU A 91 29.14 -0.48 -10.40
C GLU A 91 30.27 -0.46 -9.36
N SER A 92 31.52 -0.46 -9.81
CA SER A 92 32.64 -0.15 -8.92
C SER A 92 32.77 1.35 -8.75
N LEU A 93 32.61 1.85 -7.53
CA LEU A 93 32.82 3.27 -7.22
C LEU A 93 34.32 3.63 -7.15
N THR A 94 35.19 2.63 -6.89
CA THR A 94 36.64 2.80 -6.82
C THR A 94 37.27 2.86 -8.20
N ASP A 95 36.80 2.07 -9.16
CA ASP A 95 37.30 2.06 -10.54
C ASP A 95 36.13 1.81 -11.53
N PRO A 96 35.31 2.84 -11.79
CA PRO A 96 34.10 2.70 -12.60
C PRO A 96 34.37 2.32 -14.07
N LYS A 97 35.55 2.67 -14.62
CA LYS A 97 35.89 2.40 -16.02
C LYS A 97 36.68 1.10 -16.18
N GLY A 98 37.44 0.70 -15.18
CA GLY A 98 38.31 -0.46 -15.25
C GLY A 98 37.72 -1.72 -14.66
N THR A 99 36.48 -1.66 -14.10
CA THR A 99 35.85 -2.82 -13.45
C THR A 99 34.44 -3.04 -14.01
N SER A 100 34.19 -4.25 -14.52
CA SER A 100 32.87 -4.59 -15.10
C SER A 100 32.50 -6.05 -14.82
N VAL A 101 31.21 -6.34 -14.73
CA VAL A 101 30.70 -7.71 -14.74
C VAL A 101 30.61 -8.17 -16.20
N VAL A 102 31.28 -9.29 -16.49
CA VAL A 102 31.28 -9.89 -17.83
C VAL A 102 30.18 -10.93 -17.94
N GLU A 103 29.95 -11.68 -16.85
CA GLU A 103 28.93 -12.73 -16.78
C GLU A 103 28.29 -12.74 -15.40
N GLN A 104 26.98 -12.97 -15.36
CA GLN A 104 26.20 -13.11 -14.14
C GLN A 104 25.41 -14.39 -14.15
N ASN A 105 25.45 -15.11 -13.04
CA ASN A 105 24.64 -16.28 -12.77
C ASN A 105 23.90 -16.10 -11.45
N PHE A 106 22.59 -16.30 -11.44
CA PHE A 106 21.76 -16.28 -10.24
C PHE A 106 21.47 -17.70 -9.77
N GLN A 107 22.01 -18.07 -8.63
CA GLN A 107 21.77 -19.34 -7.98
C GLN A 107 20.63 -19.19 -6.97
N PHE A 108 19.55 -19.95 -7.14
CA PHE A 108 18.34 -19.90 -6.31
C PHE A 108 17.87 -21.27 -5.83
N ASP A 109 18.65 -22.33 -6.09
CA ASP A 109 18.32 -23.68 -5.69
C ASP A 109 18.62 -23.90 -4.20
N LEU A 110 17.70 -23.39 -3.36
CA LEU A 110 17.86 -23.41 -1.91
C LEU A 110 17.66 -24.82 -1.34
N VAL A 111 18.44 -25.15 -0.34
CA VAL A 111 18.30 -26.40 0.43
C VAL A 111 16.91 -26.50 1.03
N SER A 112 16.19 -27.56 0.72
CA SER A 112 14.97 -27.99 1.38
C SER A 112 14.91 -29.49 1.48
N ALA A 113 14.13 -30.04 2.41
CA ALA A 113 14.01 -31.50 2.57
C ALA A 113 13.61 -32.20 1.27
N GLN A 114 12.64 -31.60 0.53
CA GLN A 114 12.21 -32.17 -0.75
C GLN A 114 13.31 -32.13 -1.80
N LYS A 115 14.04 -31.03 -1.95
CA LYS A 115 15.11 -30.88 -2.93
C LYS A 115 16.32 -31.78 -2.59
N LEU A 116 16.60 -31.95 -1.32
CA LEU A 116 17.59 -32.94 -0.87
C LEU A 116 17.20 -34.33 -1.34
N LEU A 117 15.97 -34.74 -1.12
CA LEU A 117 15.47 -36.05 -1.57
C LEU A 117 15.47 -36.17 -3.10
N GLU A 118 15.08 -35.18 -3.83
CA GLU A 118 15.12 -35.15 -5.32
C GLU A 118 16.57 -35.35 -5.83
N LYS A 119 17.55 -34.70 -5.20
CA LYS A 119 18.99 -34.89 -5.53
C LYS A 119 19.56 -36.22 -5.13
N TYR A 120 18.85 -36.93 -4.27
CA TYR A 120 19.25 -38.29 -3.79
C TYR A 120 18.55 -39.43 -4.55
N VAL A 121 17.74 -39.16 -5.54
CA VAL A 121 17.24 -40.20 -6.45
C VAL A 121 18.46 -40.90 -7.09
N ASP A 122 18.43 -42.24 -7.15
CA ASP A 122 19.50 -43.15 -7.55
C ASP A 122 20.71 -43.18 -6.60
N ARG A 123 20.59 -42.61 -5.40
CA ARG A 123 21.61 -42.68 -4.34
C ARG A 123 21.08 -43.39 -3.10
N GLU A 124 22.02 -43.86 -2.28
CA GLU A 124 21.70 -44.55 -1.03
C GLU A 124 21.29 -43.57 0.07
N ILE A 125 20.18 -43.91 0.77
CA ILE A 125 19.66 -43.19 1.93
C ILE A 125 19.24 -44.14 3.03
N GLU A 126 19.11 -43.60 4.25
CA GLU A 126 18.47 -44.31 5.37
C GLU A 126 17.17 -43.62 5.75
N VAL A 127 16.12 -44.42 5.95
CA VAL A 127 14.77 -43.93 6.29
C VAL A 127 14.28 -44.61 7.56
N ASP A 128 13.91 -43.83 8.55
CA ASP A 128 13.29 -44.31 9.77
C ASP A 128 11.76 -44.32 9.62
N GLN A 129 11.11 -45.41 9.98
CA GLN A 129 9.67 -45.56 10.04
C GLN A 129 9.23 -45.99 11.43
N VAL A 130 8.19 -45.39 11.98
CA VAL A 130 7.57 -45.82 13.22
C VAL A 130 6.70 -47.04 12.97
N ARG A 131 6.96 -48.15 13.67
CA ARG A 131 6.14 -49.36 13.67
C ARG A 131 5.80 -49.77 15.08
N GLY A 132 4.54 -49.68 15.45
CA GLY A 132 4.13 -49.92 16.84
C GLY A 132 4.78 -48.94 17.82
N SER A 133 5.48 -49.45 18.83
CA SER A 133 6.23 -48.64 19.81
C SER A 133 7.71 -48.44 19.45
N GLY A 134 8.16 -48.94 18.30
CA GLY A 134 9.57 -48.89 17.87
C GLY A 134 9.78 -48.10 16.59
N VAL A 135 11.07 -47.85 16.27
CA VAL A 135 11.53 -47.26 15.01
C VAL A 135 12.30 -48.31 14.26
N GLU A 136 11.93 -48.58 13.03
CA GLU A 136 12.67 -49.48 12.11
C GLU A 136 13.37 -48.63 11.06
N THR A 137 14.66 -48.88 10.83
CA THR A 137 15.49 -48.15 9.86
C THR A 137 15.62 -48.98 8.58
N PHE A 138 15.26 -48.39 7.45
CA PHE A 138 15.41 -48.96 6.11
C PHE A 138 16.54 -48.25 5.39
N ARG A 139 17.44 -49.06 4.78
CA ARG A 139 18.53 -48.57 3.95
C ARG A 139 18.37 -49.06 2.53
N GLY A 140 18.60 -48.17 1.55
CA GLY A 140 18.51 -48.53 0.14
C GLY A 140 18.67 -47.35 -0.80
N THR A 141 18.70 -47.67 -2.09
CA THR A 141 18.74 -46.66 -3.15
C THR A 141 17.36 -46.03 -3.31
N LEU A 142 17.28 -44.72 -3.21
CA LEU A 142 16.03 -43.97 -3.43
C LEU A 142 15.64 -44.01 -4.90
N LEU A 143 14.46 -44.55 -5.23
CA LEU A 143 13.94 -44.65 -6.59
C LEU A 143 12.94 -43.52 -6.91
N SER A 144 12.17 -43.10 -5.92
CA SER A 144 11.13 -42.08 -6.11
C SER A 144 10.80 -41.37 -4.79
N THR A 145 10.38 -40.10 -4.92
CA THR A 145 9.88 -39.26 -3.83
C THR A 145 8.38 -38.91 -4.01
N SER A 146 7.75 -39.40 -5.07
CA SER A 146 6.35 -39.07 -5.42
C SER A 146 5.38 -40.00 -4.67
N GLY A 147 4.50 -39.43 -3.83
CA GLY A 147 3.53 -40.20 -3.04
C GLY A 147 4.12 -40.97 -1.86
N GLY A 148 5.35 -40.64 -1.42
CA GLY A 148 6.14 -41.31 -0.40
C GLY A 148 7.52 -41.63 -0.90
N LEU A 149 8.32 -42.36 -0.09
CA LEU A 149 9.67 -42.79 -0.50
C LEU A 149 9.63 -44.23 -1.02
N VAL A 150 10.27 -44.47 -2.15
CA VAL A 150 10.41 -45.79 -2.73
C VAL A 150 11.89 -46.13 -2.73
N LEU A 151 12.26 -47.18 -2.00
CA LEU A 151 13.66 -47.66 -1.87
C LEU A 151 13.86 -49.01 -2.57
N ARG A 152 14.95 -49.16 -3.28
CA ARG A 152 15.47 -50.45 -3.70
C ARG A 152 16.50 -50.96 -2.66
N ARG A 153 16.22 -52.08 -2.04
CA ARG A 153 17.11 -52.69 -1.03
C ARG A 153 18.25 -53.42 -1.71
N ALA A 154 19.29 -53.75 -0.91
CA ALA A 154 20.47 -54.48 -1.39
C ALA A 154 20.16 -55.88 -1.94
N ASP A 155 19.06 -56.51 -1.47
CA ASP A 155 18.56 -57.79 -1.97
C ASP A 155 17.77 -57.71 -3.27
N GLY A 156 17.64 -56.48 -3.85
CA GLY A 156 16.90 -56.23 -5.07
C GLY A 156 15.39 -55.96 -4.83
N GLY A 157 14.89 -56.15 -3.62
CA GLY A 157 13.50 -55.88 -3.26
C GLY A 157 13.18 -54.40 -3.24
N VAL A 158 11.91 -54.05 -3.53
CA VAL A 158 11.41 -52.67 -3.51
C VAL A 158 10.58 -52.44 -2.25
N GLN A 159 10.93 -51.42 -1.48
CA GLN A 159 10.25 -51.03 -0.25
C GLN A 159 9.52 -49.69 -0.49
N LEU A 160 8.21 -49.67 -0.23
CA LEU A 160 7.43 -48.45 -0.23
C LEU A 160 7.24 -47.93 1.19
N LEU A 161 7.52 -46.65 1.39
CA LEU A 161 7.46 -45.96 2.69
C LEU A 161 6.57 -44.71 2.53
N PRO A 162 5.24 -44.89 2.69
CA PRO A 162 4.30 -43.76 2.49
C PRO A 162 4.48 -42.69 3.58
N HIS A 163 4.93 -43.09 4.75
CA HIS A 163 5.22 -42.16 5.86
C HIS A 163 6.62 -42.51 6.42
N ASN A 164 7.34 -41.52 6.88
CA ASN A 164 8.63 -41.68 7.53
C ASN A 164 8.71 -40.84 8.81
N ALA A 165 9.55 -41.32 9.77
CA ALA A 165 9.86 -40.58 11.00
C ALA A 165 11.11 -39.71 10.84
N GLY A 166 11.96 -40.06 9.88
CA GLY A 166 13.16 -39.31 9.56
C GLY A 166 13.87 -39.87 8.34
N VAL A 167 14.70 -39.05 7.71
CA VAL A 167 15.56 -39.43 6.59
C VAL A 167 16.99 -39.00 6.92
N ARG A 168 17.97 -39.89 6.76
CA ARG A 168 19.36 -39.58 6.89
C ARG A 168 20.04 -39.67 5.51
N LEU A 169 20.75 -38.59 5.20
CA LEU A 169 21.52 -38.46 3.98
C LEU A 169 23.01 -38.44 4.34
N PRO A 170 23.89 -39.16 3.64
CA PRO A 170 25.29 -39.25 4.01
C PRO A 170 26.03 -37.91 3.86
N GLU A 171 25.66 -37.07 2.93
CA GLU A 171 26.32 -35.78 2.67
C GLU A 171 25.36 -34.74 2.08
N LEU A 172 25.75 -33.45 2.06
CA LEU A 172 25.02 -32.44 1.34
C LEU A 172 25.35 -32.54 -0.17
N PRO A 173 24.36 -32.80 -1.06
CA PRO A 173 24.60 -32.88 -2.49
C PRO A 173 25.03 -31.53 -3.06
N GLY A 174 25.95 -31.56 -4.02
CA GLY A 174 26.37 -30.33 -4.71
C GLY A 174 25.23 -29.62 -5.46
N GLY A 175 25.38 -28.30 -5.62
CA GLY A 175 24.44 -27.46 -6.37
C GLY A 175 23.32 -26.86 -5.53
N LEU A 176 23.12 -27.26 -4.29
CA LEU A 176 22.21 -26.61 -3.35
C LEU A 176 22.95 -25.57 -2.52
N ILE A 177 22.27 -24.45 -2.29
CA ILE A 177 22.78 -23.31 -1.52
C ILE A 177 21.84 -22.96 -0.35
N THR A 178 22.39 -22.38 0.71
CA THR A 178 21.61 -21.99 1.89
C THR A 178 20.95 -20.61 1.75
N ARG A 179 21.44 -19.78 0.82
CA ARG A 179 20.95 -18.43 0.56
C ARG A 179 20.99 -18.11 -0.93
N PRO A 180 20.04 -17.32 -1.47
CA PRO A 180 20.11 -16.84 -2.84
C PRO A 180 21.43 -16.12 -3.09
N THR A 181 22.09 -16.43 -4.20
CA THR A 181 23.46 -15.97 -4.48
C THR A 181 23.59 -15.51 -5.92
N LEU A 182 24.09 -14.29 -6.12
CA LEU A 182 24.60 -13.84 -7.41
C LEU A 182 26.07 -14.26 -7.52
N VAL A 183 26.41 -14.91 -8.62
CA VAL A 183 27.77 -15.30 -8.95
C VAL A 183 28.18 -14.50 -10.19
N TRP A 184 29.20 -13.67 -10.03
CA TRP A 184 29.70 -12.81 -11.10
C TRP A 184 31.10 -13.26 -11.52
N ASP A 185 31.34 -13.16 -12.81
CA ASP A 185 32.66 -13.07 -13.38
C ASP A 185 32.98 -11.58 -13.61
N VAL A 186 33.84 -11.02 -12.78
CA VAL A 186 34.21 -9.60 -12.77
C VAL A 186 35.59 -9.42 -13.38
N ALA A 187 35.69 -8.62 -14.43
CA ALA A 187 36.97 -8.15 -14.95
C ALA A 187 37.37 -6.86 -14.21
N ALA A 188 38.57 -6.86 -13.63
CA ALA A 188 39.13 -5.67 -12.97
C ALA A 188 40.50 -5.31 -13.55
N ALA A 189 40.68 -4.08 -13.98
CA ALA A 189 41.97 -3.59 -14.47
C ALA A 189 42.99 -3.42 -13.34
N ARG A 190 42.52 -3.13 -12.14
CA ARG A 190 43.34 -2.95 -10.94
C ARG A 190 42.87 -3.90 -9.83
N GLY A 191 43.84 -4.38 -9.05
CA GLY A 191 43.55 -5.15 -7.83
C GLY A 191 43.38 -4.28 -6.61
N GLY A 192 42.92 -4.90 -5.51
CA GLY A 192 42.75 -4.27 -4.21
C GLY A 192 41.26 -4.17 -3.77
N ARG A 193 41.03 -3.33 -2.78
CA ARG A 193 39.69 -3.10 -2.23
C ARG A 193 38.90 -2.19 -3.14
N HIS A 194 37.77 -2.67 -3.63
CA HIS A 194 36.81 -1.91 -4.43
C HIS A 194 35.53 -1.72 -3.64
N GLU A 195 35.10 -0.48 -3.48
CA GLU A 195 33.73 -0.18 -3.07
C GLU A 195 32.81 -0.41 -4.26
N ALA A 196 31.87 -1.33 -4.13
CA ALA A 196 30.94 -1.68 -5.19
C ALA A 196 29.52 -1.33 -4.78
N ARG A 197 28.78 -0.75 -5.70
CA ARG A 197 27.32 -0.54 -5.62
C ARG A 197 26.63 -1.65 -6.41
N VAL A 198 25.78 -2.38 -5.72
CA VAL A 198 24.92 -3.40 -6.32
C VAL A 198 23.49 -2.95 -6.19
N SER A 199 22.72 -2.90 -7.26
CA SER A 199 21.31 -2.58 -7.22
C SER A 199 20.48 -3.59 -8.01
N TYR A 200 19.28 -3.87 -7.51
CA TYR A 200 18.31 -4.77 -8.15
C TYR A 200 16.90 -4.47 -7.72
N GLN A 201 15.92 -5.00 -8.46
CA GLN A 201 14.52 -5.01 -8.06
C GLN A 201 14.17 -6.32 -7.38
N THR A 202 13.28 -6.25 -6.38
CA THR A 202 12.71 -7.41 -5.71
C THR A 202 11.21 -7.23 -5.49
N GLY A 203 10.46 -8.31 -5.67
CA GLY A 203 9.08 -8.40 -5.24
C GLY A 203 8.96 -8.70 -3.74
N GLY A 204 7.75 -8.97 -3.28
CA GLY A 204 7.49 -9.38 -1.88
C GLY A 204 7.63 -8.26 -0.86
N ILE A 205 7.67 -7.01 -1.29
CA ILE A 205 7.75 -5.86 -0.39
C ILE A 205 6.82 -4.75 -0.90
N THR A 206 6.06 -4.16 0.03
CA THR A 206 5.11 -3.09 -0.28
C THR A 206 4.93 -2.16 0.91
N TRP A 207 4.26 -1.05 0.70
CA TRP A 207 3.85 -0.13 1.74
C TRP A 207 2.48 0.48 1.44
N TRP A 208 1.81 1.00 2.47
CA TRP A 208 0.57 1.77 2.37
C TRP A 208 0.46 2.75 3.53
N ALA A 209 -0.44 3.73 3.39
CA ALA A 209 -0.77 4.64 4.47
C ALA A 209 -2.04 4.19 5.22
N ASP A 210 -2.04 4.36 6.53
CA ASP A 210 -3.19 4.19 7.41
C ASP A 210 -3.39 5.50 8.19
N TYR A 211 -4.60 6.06 8.17
CA TYR A 211 -4.96 7.30 8.86
C TYR A 211 -5.91 7.00 10.02
N ASN A 212 -5.61 7.54 11.18
CA ASN A 212 -6.45 7.46 12.36
C ASN A 212 -6.91 8.87 12.74
N LEU A 213 -8.22 9.09 12.69
CA LEU A 213 -8.84 10.36 12.96
C LEU A 213 -9.67 10.28 14.24
N ALA A 214 -9.42 11.21 15.17
CA ALA A 214 -10.29 11.40 16.32
C ALA A 214 -11.22 12.59 16.06
N TYR A 215 -12.52 12.30 15.99
CA TYR A 215 -13.58 13.28 15.75
C TYR A 215 -14.00 13.96 17.05
N ALA A 216 -14.18 15.27 16.99
CA ALA A 216 -14.84 16.07 18.02
C ALA A 216 -15.90 16.98 17.40
N GLU A 217 -16.98 17.20 18.11
CA GLU A 217 -18.05 18.10 17.69
C GLU A 217 -17.57 19.56 17.64
N GLY A 218 -18.13 20.32 16.73
CA GLY A 218 -17.88 21.74 16.57
C GLY A 218 -18.96 22.60 17.20
N THR A 219 -19.09 23.83 16.70
CA THR A 219 -20.02 24.85 17.22
C THR A 219 -21.46 24.66 16.75
N ASN A 220 -21.72 23.77 15.80
CA ASN A 220 -23.05 23.45 15.29
C ASN A 220 -23.05 22.05 14.66
N ALA A 221 -24.22 21.53 14.28
CA ALA A 221 -24.44 20.18 13.77
C ALA A 221 -23.55 19.79 12.55
N ASN A 222 -23.12 20.76 11.77
CA ASN A 222 -22.31 20.53 10.57
C ASN A 222 -20.81 20.85 10.77
N ALA A 223 -20.42 21.54 11.84
CA ALA A 223 -19.03 21.84 12.16
C ALA A 223 -18.40 20.71 12.99
N CYS A 224 -17.12 20.46 12.76
CA CYS A 224 -16.35 19.49 13.55
C CYS A 224 -14.87 19.85 13.63
N LYS A 225 -14.16 19.13 14.47
CA LYS A 225 -12.69 19.14 14.56
C LYS A 225 -12.16 17.71 14.48
N LEU A 226 -10.99 17.54 13.88
CA LEU A 226 -10.31 16.25 13.77
C LEU A 226 -8.90 16.36 14.34
N ASP A 227 -8.49 15.35 15.10
CA ASP A 227 -7.07 15.06 15.27
C ASP A 227 -6.69 14.03 14.22
N VAL A 228 -5.74 14.35 13.34
CA VAL A 228 -5.35 13.54 12.18
C VAL A 228 -3.97 12.97 12.39
N GLY A 229 -3.87 11.66 12.56
CA GLY A 229 -2.62 10.92 12.62
C GLY A 229 -2.47 10.01 11.40
N ALA A 230 -1.25 9.86 10.89
CA ALA A 230 -0.96 9.01 9.74
C ALA A 230 0.25 8.11 9.99
N TRP A 231 0.13 6.86 9.58
CA TRP A 231 1.15 5.84 9.68
C TRP A 231 1.46 5.25 8.30
N VAL A 232 2.72 4.98 8.07
CA VAL A 232 3.19 4.15 6.96
C VAL A 232 3.38 2.74 7.48
N SER A 233 2.69 1.79 6.87
CA SER A 233 2.87 0.35 7.12
C SER A 233 3.68 -0.24 5.98
N ILE A 234 4.77 -0.96 6.30
CA ILE A 234 5.67 -1.61 5.35
C ILE A 234 5.66 -3.11 5.63
N LEU A 235 5.27 -3.90 4.65
CA LEU A 235 5.33 -5.36 4.69
C LEU A 235 6.55 -5.82 3.90
N ASN A 236 7.45 -6.58 4.54
CA ASN A 236 8.60 -7.22 3.91
C ASN A 236 8.47 -8.74 3.95
N GLN A 237 8.32 -9.36 2.80
CA GLN A 237 8.34 -10.81 2.54
C GLN A 237 9.27 -11.13 1.36
N SER A 238 10.26 -10.27 1.11
CA SER A 238 11.19 -10.41 -0.02
C SER A 238 12.17 -11.59 0.12
N GLY A 239 12.23 -12.20 1.31
CA GLY A 239 13.22 -13.24 1.64
C GLY A 239 14.57 -12.66 2.02
N ALA A 240 14.65 -11.36 2.32
CA ALA A 240 15.84 -10.71 2.89
C ALA A 240 15.46 -9.69 3.96
N GLY A 241 16.28 -9.58 5.00
CA GLY A 241 16.19 -8.49 5.98
C GLY A 241 17.17 -7.37 5.64
N TYR A 242 16.81 -6.13 5.98
CA TYR A 242 17.61 -4.94 5.71
C TYR A 242 17.88 -4.21 7.02
N THR A 243 19.12 -4.21 7.47
CA THR A 243 19.54 -3.60 8.75
C THR A 243 20.05 -2.17 8.50
N ASP A 244 19.59 -1.22 9.32
CA ASP A 244 20.01 0.19 9.27
C ASP A 244 19.97 0.78 7.85
N ALA A 245 18.94 0.41 7.10
CA ALA A 245 18.78 0.81 5.71
C ALA A 245 18.22 2.22 5.58
N LYS A 246 18.70 2.96 4.59
CA LYS A 246 18.09 4.21 4.13
C LYS A 246 16.81 3.91 3.38
N LEU A 247 15.69 4.48 3.82
CA LEU A 247 14.37 4.17 3.30
C LEU A 247 13.80 5.32 2.50
N LYS A 248 13.29 5.00 1.31
CA LYS A 248 12.46 5.86 0.48
C LYS A 248 11.20 5.14 0.06
N LEU A 249 10.07 5.85 0.03
CA LEU A 249 8.77 5.36 -0.40
C LEU A 249 8.29 6.19 -1.56
N VAL A 250 7.79 5.55 -2.59
CA VAL A 250 7.22 6.22 -3.78
C VAL A 250 5.72 6.00 -3.79
N ALA A 251 4.96 7.10 -3.76
CA ALA A 251 3.51 7.12 -3.93
C ALA A 251 3.18 7.61 -5.35
N GLY A 252 2.25 6.91 -5.99
CA GLY A 252 1.80 7.16 -7.36
C GLY A 252 1.87 5.92 -8.24
N ASP A 253 1.18 5.97 -9.38
CA ASP A 253 1.04 4.84 -10.31
C ASP A 253 2.24 4.76 -11.26
N VAL A 254 3.29 4.03 -10.86
CA VAL A 254 4.46 3.79 -11.71
C VAL A 254 4.12 2.74 -12.77
N GLN A 255 4.13 3.15 -14.06
CA GLN A 255 3.90 2.26 -15.17
C GLN A 255 5.03 1.22 -15.29
N ARG A 256 4.68 -0.06 -15.27
CA ARG A 256 5.59 -1.17 -15.57
C ARG A 256 5.14 -1.91 -16.83
N ALA A 257 6.10 -2.40 -17.61
CA ALA A 257 5.79 -3.35 -18.67
C ALA A 257 5.15 -4.60 -18.04
N ARG A 258 3.94 -4.95 -18.49
CA ARG A 258 3.22 -6.13 -18.00
C ARG A 258 3.44 -7.30 -18.95
N PRO A 259 3.50 -8.54 -18.44
CA PRO A 259 3.36 -9.71 -19.28
C PRO A 259 2.05 -9.65 -20.07
N PRO A 260 1.99 -10.17 -21.30
CA PRO A 260 0.75 -10.18 -22.09
C PRO A 260 -0.36 -10.91 -21.33
N GLY A 261 -1.52 -10.24 -21.06
CA GLY A 261 -2.69 -10.90 -20.46
C GLY A 261 -3.51 -10.08 -19.45
N TYR A 262 -3.06 -8.91 -19.01
CA TYR A 262 -3.83 -8.10 -18.05
C TYR A 262 -4.01 -6.66 -18.53
N ALA A 263 -5.24 -6.33 -18.93
CA ALA A 263 -5.65 -4.95 -19.20
C ALA A 263 -6.41 -4.38 -17.99
N ALA A 264 -5.99 -3.24 -17.49
CA ALA A 264 -6.81 -2.39 -16.63
C ALA A 264 -6.42 -0.93 -16.86
N GLY A 265 -7.42 -0.12 -17.15
CA GLY A 265 -7.28 1.29 -17.48
C GLY A 265 -6.99 2.16 -16.26
N GLY A 266 -6.17 3.18 -16.44
CA GLY A 266 -5.94 4.25 -15.48
C GLY A 266 -5.84 5.58 -16.21
N LEU A 267 -6.45 6.61 -15.66
CA LEU A 267 -6.43 8.00 -16.14
C LEU A 267 -5.33 8.80 -15.44
N PRO A 268 -4.78 9.87 -16.06
CA PRO A 268 -3.62 10.59 -15.54
C PRO A 268 -3.99 11.72 -14.56
N ALA A 269 -3.13 11.95 -13.56
CA ALA A 269 -3.23 13.03 -12.60
C ALA A 269 -2.16 14.12 -12.84
N ALA A 270 -2.50 15.35 -12.47
CA ALA A 270 -1.75 16.58 -12.76
C ALA A 270 -0.99 17.17 -11.55
N ARG A 271 -0.11 18.07 -11.83
CA ARG A 271 1.11 18.69 -11.33
C ARG A 271 1.14 19.46 -10.00
N MET A 272 2.31 19.37 -9.35
CA MET A 272 3.26 20.32 -8.67
C MET A 272 2.87 21.13 -7.43
N ALA A 273 3.73 21.10 -6.35
CA ALA A 273 4.56 22.19 -5.79
C ALA A 273 5.30 21.87 -4.47
N LEU A 274 6.28 22.66 -4.17
CA LEU A 274 7.41 22.87 -3.30
C LEU A 274 7.36 22.48 -1.80
N GLU A 275 8.61 22.33 -1.24
CA GLU A 275 9.05 21.73 0.03
C GLU A 275 8.91 22.60 1.28
N GLU A 276 8.72 21.92 2.47
CA GLU A 276 9.26 22.39 3.75
C GLU A 276 9.50 21.21 4.73
N LYS A 277 10.51 21.34 5.61
CA LYS A 277 11.08 20.26 6.43
C LYS A 277 10.35 20.05 7.76
N VAL A 278 9.97 18.80 8.05
CA VAL A 278 9.54 18.34 9.37
C VAL A 278 10.23 17.01 9.71
N ALA A 279 10.59 16.81 10.98
CA ALA A 279 11.23 15.59 11.49
C ALA A 279 10.29 14.37 11.34
N GLY A 280 10.62 13.49 10.37
CA GLY A 280 9.83 12.34 9.99
C GLY A 280 10.22 11.93 8.58
N PHE A 281 9.23 11.77 7.71
CA PHE A 281 9.48 11.64 6.29
C PHE A 281 9.63 13.03 5.65
N GLU A 282 10.71 13.22 4.90
CA GLU A 282 10.85 14.34 3.97
C GLU A 282 10.18 13.95 2.65
N GLN A 283 9.21 14.74 2.22
CA GLN A 283 8.54 14.57 0.93
C GLN A 283 9.16 15.48 -0.12
N LYS A 284 9.32 14.98 -1.34
CA LYS A 284 9.61 15.81 -2.52
C LYS A 284 8.91 15.27 -3.76
N ALA A 285 8.57 16.18 -4.68
CA ALA A 285 8.16 15.79 -6.01
C ALA A 285 9.32 15.08 -6.74
N PHE A 286 9.05 13.93 -7.32
CA PHE A 286 10.01 13.17 -8.10
C PHE A 286 9.34 12.71 -9.39
N PHE A 287 9.59 13.43 -10.47
CA PHE A 287 8.85 13.29 -11.72
C PHE A 287 7.33 13.56 -11.47
N GLU A 288 6.42 12.70 -11.83
CA GLU A 288 4.97 12.81 -11.55
C GLU A 288 4.55 12.05 -10.25
N TYR A 289 5.50 11.68 -9.39
CA TYR A 289 5.32 10.92 -8.16
C TYR A 289 5.73 11.72 -6.94
N HIS A 290 5.33 11.24 -5.76
CA HIS A 290 5.81 11.78 -4.49
C HIS A 290 6.79 10.80 -3.83
N LEU A 291 7.98 11.29 -3.51
CA LEU A 291 9.02 10.55 -2.83
C LEU A 291 9.08 10.97 -1.36
N TYR A 292 8.83 10.03 -0.46
CA TYR A 292 8.95 10.21 0.98
C TYR A 292 10.25 9.58 1.44
N THR A 293 11.16 10.37 1.98
CA THR A 293 12.46 9.91 2.49
C THR A 293 12.43 9.91 4.01
N LEU A 294 12.69 8.77 4.63
CA LEU A 294 12.85 8.69 6.08
C LEU A 294 14.19 9.31 6.48
N GLY A 295 14.17 10.32 7.34
CA GLY A 295 15.34 11.10 7.75
C GLY A 295 16.35 10.33 8.63
N ARG A 296 16.05 9.07 8.99
CA ARG A 296 16.91 8.18 9.78
C ARG A 296 16.96 6.77 9.18
N PRO A 297 18.05 6.03 9.39
CA PRO A 297 18.08 4.61 9.03
C PRO A 297 17.02 3.81 9.78
N THR A 298 16.59 2.72 9.18
CA THR A 298 15.63 1.79 9.80
C THR A 298 15.92 0.35 9.42
N THR A 299 15.60 -0.57 10.33
CA THR A 299 15.73 -2.01 10.08
C THR A 299 14.38 -2.59 9.65
N LEU A 300 14.36 -3.29 8.52
CA LEU A 300 13.20 -4.02 7.98
C LEU A 300 13.50 -5.52 7.97
N PRO A 301 13.16 -6.28 9.03
CA PRO A 301 13.36 -7.72 9.04
C PRO A 301 12.54 -8.41 7.94
N ASP A 302 12.99 -9.56 7.47
CA ASP A 302 12.17 -10.42 6.60
C ASP A 302 10.94 -10.95 7.37
N ARG A 303 9.85 -11.21 6.64
CA ARG A 303 8.57 -11.69 7.19
C ARG A 303 8.02 -10.84 8.33
N SER A 304 8.11 -9.53 8.15
CA SER A 304 7.66 -8.57 9.15
C SER A 304 6.86 -7.42 8.55
N THR A 305 6.04 -6.81 9.42
CA THR A 305 5.40 -5.54 9.13
C THR A 305 5.94 -4.49 10.08
N LYS A 306 6.33 -3.34 9.55
CA LYS A 306 6.80 -2.19 10.32
C LYS A 306 5.90 -1.01 10.09
N GLN A 307 5.56 -0.32 11.16
CA GLN A 307 4.83 0.95 11.10
C GLN A 307 5.74 2.11 11.51
N ILE A 308 5.66 3.20 10.75
CA ILE A 308 6.42 4.43 10.98
C ILE A 308 5.43 5.59 10.86
N GLU A 309 5.46 6.52 11.80
CA GLU A 309 4.65 7.74 11.73
C GLU A 309 5.02 8.54 10.47
N LEU A 310 4.01 8.90 9.65
CA LEU A 310 4.22 9.66 8.42
C LEU A 310 4.46 11.14 8.72
N PHE A 311 3.66 11.70 9.64
CA PHE A 311 3.80 13.06 10.18
C PHE A 311 3.23 13.12 11.62
N PRO A 312 3.68 14.08 12.44
CA PRO A 312 3.13 14.28 13.78
C PRO A 312 1.63 14.56 13.75
N VAL A 313 0.90 14.04 14.73
CA VAL A 313 -0.57 14.21 14.80
C VAL A 313 -0.97 15.69 14.66
N ALA A 314 -1.68 16.02 13.59
CA ALA A 314 -2.28 17.33 13.37
C ALA A 314 -3.56 17.45 14.22
N ARG A 315 -3.52 18.29 15.27
CA ARG A 315 -4.62 18.41 16.23
C ARG A 315 -5.54 19.57 15.89
N GLY A 316 -6.85 19.35 16.10
CA GLY A 316 -7.89 20.36 15.98
C GLY A 316 -8.10 20.85 14.55
N VAL A 317 -7.86 20.01 13.55
CA VAL A 317 -8.10 20.32 12.13
C VAL A 317 -9.58 20.63 11.92
N PRO A 318 -9.95 21.82 11.43
CA PRO A 318 -11.34 22.15 11.13
C PRO A 318 -11.93 21.21 10.09
N CYS A 319 -13.11 20.69 10.35
CA CYS A 319 -13.83 19.83 9.42
C CYS A 319 -15.30 20.22 9.31
N GLU A 320 -15.95 19.75 8.25
CA GLU A 320 -17.37 19.87 8.00
C GLU A 320 -18.00 18.47 7.96
N LYS A 321 -19.02 18.26 8.78
CA LYS A 321 -19.88 17.06 8.72
C LYS A 321 -20.99 17.34 7.72
N LYS A 322 -21.02 16.59 6.62
CA LYS A 322 -22.01 16.71 5.55
C LYS A 322 -23.01 15.58 5.62
N LEU A 323 -24.27 15.93 5.56
CA LEU A 323 -25.36 14.98 5.37
C LEU A 323 -25.79 15.05 3.91
N VAL A 324 -25.71 13.94 3.19
CA VAL A 324 -26.00 13.88 1.76
C VAL A 324 -27.10 12.86 1.50
N TYR A 325 -28.16 13.33 0.88
CA TYR A 325 -29.25 12.46 0.41
C TYR A 325 -29.15 12.29 -1.09
N TYR A 326 -28.96 11.05 -1.54
CA TYR A 326 -29.06 10.69 -2.95
C TYR A 326 -30.44 10.11 -3.19
N GLY A 327 -31.27 10.82 -3.95
CA GLY A 327 -32.62 10.35 -4.28
C GLY A 327 -32.61 9.03 -5.03
N LEU A 328 -31.63 8.86 -5.94
CA LEU A 328 -31.30 7.61 -6.60
C LEU A 328 -29.97 7.10 -6.11
N ALA A 329 -29.88 5.79 -5.89
CA ALA A 329 -28.60 5.18 -5.48
C ALA A 329 -27.49 5.47 -6.52
N PRO A 330 -26.24 5.73 -6.09
CA PRO A 330 -25.14 6.15 -6.97
C PRO A 330 -24.82 5.20 -8.15
N GLY A 331 -25.26 3.95 -8.12
CA GLY A 331 -25.06 2.97 -9.21
C GLY A 331 -25.86 3.23 -10.51
N TRP A 332 -26.80 4.16 -10.51
CA TRP A 332 -27.64 4.47 -11.65
C TRP A 332 -27.06 5.54 -12.61
N ARG A 333 -25.75 5.71 -12.63
CA ARG A 333 -25.05 6.72 -13.45
C ARG A 333 -24.75 6.30 -14.89
N ASN A 334 -25.30 5.19 -15.38
CA ASN A 334 -25.03 4.71 -16.74
C ASN A 334 -25.50 5.72 -17.79
N VAL A 335 -24.59 6.13 -18.66
CA VAL A 335 -24.88 6.96 -19.83
C VAL A 335 -25.63 6.08 -20.83
N GLN A 336 -26.92 6.37 -21.04
CA GLN A 336 -27.71 5.71 -22.07
C GLN A 336 -27.53 6.42 -23.42
N PRO A 337 -27.44 5.68 -24.53
CA PRO A 337 -27.31 6.28 -25.87
C PRO A 337 -28.58 6.98 -26.34
N ASN A 338 -29.74 6.72 -25.71
CA ASN A 338 -31.04 7.27 -26.04
C ASN A 338 -31.72 7.85 -24.80
N PRO A 339 -32.66 8.83 -24.99
CA PRO A 339 -33.49 9.36 -23.90
C PRO A 339 -34.28 8.24 -23.22
N ILE A 340 -34.33 8.27 -21.89
CA ILE A 340 -35.06 7.27 -21.09
C ILE A 340 -36.49 7.75 -20.92
N THR A 341 -37.39 7.25 -21.77
CA THR A 341 -38.81 7.63 -21.79
C THR A 341 -39.71 6.71 -20.95
N ASP A 342 -39.18 5.64 -20.38
CA ASP A 342 -39.93 4.77 -19.48
C ASP A 342 -40.26 5.49 -18.16
N ARG A 343 -41.57 5.58 -17.87
CA ARG A 343 -42.08 6.23 -16.64
C ARG A 343 -41.54 5.61 -15.38
N ASN A 344 -41.38 4.29 -15.36
CA ASN A 344 -41.01 3.53 -14.15
C ASN A 344 -39.50 3.42 -13.94
N TYR A 345 -38.72 3.93 -14.87
CA TYR A 345 -37.25 3.90 -14.75
C TYR A 345 -36.77 4.89 -13.69
N GLY A 346 -35.99 4.40 -12.70
CA GLY A 346 -35.40 5.26 -11.67
C GLY A 346 -36.37 5.76 -10.60
N VAL A 347 -37.55 5.18 -10.47
CA VAL A 347 -38.53 5.52 -9.42
C VAL A 347 -38.24 4.87 -8.07
N GLN A 348 -37.29 3.95 -8.00
CA GLN A 348 -36.87 3.32 -6.73
C GLN A 348 -36.24 4.37 -5.80
N THR A 349 -36.72 4.43 -4.57
CA THR A 349 -36.29 5.43 -3.60
C THR A 349 -35.23 4.88 -2.65
N ASN A 350 -34.23 5.71 -2.36
CA ASN A 350 -33.31 5.52 -1.26
C ASN A 350 -33.86 6.29 -0.03
N LYS A 351 -33.78 5.69 1.17
CA LYS A 351 -34.20 6.34 2.43
C LYS A 351 -33.00 6.83 3.25
N LYS A 352 -31.78 6.39 2.91
CA LYS A 352 -30.57 6.67 3.70
C LYS A 352 -29.99 8.03 3.36
N VAL A 353 -29.66 8.78 4.39
CA VAL A 353 -28.89 10.01 4.31
C VAL A 353 -27.45 9.67 4.70
N ASP A 354 -26.53 9.77 3.75
CA ASP A 354 -25.12 9.46 3.97
C ASP A 354 -24.42 10.55 4.80
N VAL A 355 -23.49 10.12 5.67
CA VAL A 355 -22.68 11.01 6.50
C VAL A 355 -21.26 11.04 5.98
N TYR A 356 -20.78 12.25 5.68
CA TYR A 356 -19.39 12.48 5.27
C TYR A 356 -18.70 13.45 6.22
N LEU A 357 -17.38 13.29 6.35
CA LEU A 357 -16.48 14.32 6.89
C LEU A 357 -15.66 14.91 5.76
N SER A 358 -15.51 16.22 5.77
CA SER A 358 -14.67 16.94 4.80
C SER A 358 -13.72 17.87 5.54
N PHE A 359 -12.41 17.80 5.19
CA PHE A 359 -11.40 18.73 5.69
C PHE A 359 -10.38 19.08 4.61
N GLN A 360 -9.61 20.16 4.84
CA GLN A 360 -8.62 20.65 3.89
C GLN A 360 -7.23 20.14 4.26
N ASN A 361 -6.53 19.51 3.30
CA ASN A 361 -5.12 19.14 3.44
C ASN A 361 -4.23 20.38 3.25
N ALA A 362 -4.24 21.31 4.19
CA ALA A 362 -3.53 22.57 4.10
C ALA A 362 -2.53 22.76 5.24
N GLN A 363 -1.47 23.53 4.97
CA GLN A 363 -0.43 23.84 5.96
C GLN A 363 -0.98 24.59 7.17
N ALA A 364 -1.99 25.45 6.98
CA ALA A 364 -2.70 26.13 8.05
C ALA A 364 -3.34 25.15 9.06
N ASN A 365 -3.65 23.94 8.62
CA ASN A 365 -4.20 22.84 9.41
C ASN A 365 -3.11 21.90 9.97
N ARG A 366 -1.83 22.29 9.90
CA ARG A 366 -0.67 21.44 10.26
C ARG A 366 -0.56 20.16 9.42
N LEU A 367 -1.17 20.19 8.27
CA LEU A 367 -1.08 19.23 7.16
C LEU A 367 -0.32 19.91 6.01
N GLY A 368 -0.68 19.64 4.76
CA GLY A 368 -0.09 20.37 3.62
C GLY A 368 1.06 19.66 2.95
N MET A 369 1.33 18.41 3.35
CA MET A 369 2.09 17.48 2.51
C MET A 369 1.09 16.66 1.67
N PRO A 370 1.45 16.20 0.47
CA PRO A 370 0.63 15.24 -0.25
C PRO A 370 0.35 14.01 0.63
N LEU A 371 -0.90 13.59 0.66
CA LEU A 371 -1.32 12.41 1.43
C LEU A 371 -1.35 11.20 0.49
N PRO A 372 -0.59 10.13 0.78
CA PRO A 372 -0.67 8.88 0.02
C PRO A 372 -2.08 8.29 0.07
N ALA A 373 -2.46 7.54 -0.96
CA ALA A 373 -3.67 6.73 -0.91
C ALA A 373 -3.63 5.79 0.29
N GLY A 374 -4.73 5.71 1.04
CA GLY A 374 -4.72 4.98 2.29
C GLY A 374 -6.12 4.77 2.88
N ARG A 375 -6.16 3.93 3.91
CA ARG A 375 -7.37 3.66 4.68
C ARG A 375 -7.47 4.65 5.83
N VAL A 376 -8.66 5.22 5.99
CA VAL A 376 -8.98 6.18 7.05
C VAL A 376 -9.94 5.55 8.03
N ARG A 377 -9.57 5.50 9.29
CA ARG A 377 -10.44 5.09 10.40
C ARG A 377 -10.77 6.29 11.26
N VAL A 378 -12.04 6.45 11.55
CA VAL A 378 -12.53 7.57 12.36
C VAL A 378 -13.13 7.02 13.64
N SER A 379 -12.71 7.61 14.76
CA SER A 379 -13.27 7.33 16.09
C SER A 379 -13.75 8.62 16.73
N LYS A 380 -14.79 8.53 17.55
CA LYS A 380 -15.30 9.61 18.41
C LYS A 380 -15.05 9.24 19.87
N ARG A 381 -14.68 10.23 20.69
CA ARG A 381 -14.61 10.02 22.13
C ARG A 381 -16.01 9.94 22.73
N ASP A 382 -16.30 8.91 23.49
CA ASP A 382 -17.51 8.82 24.30
C ASP A 382 -17.38 9.79 25.48
N ASP A 383 -18.40 10.63 25.66
CA ASP A 383 -18.41 11.63 26.73
C ASP A 383 -18.65 10.98 28.12
N ALA A 384 -19.16 9.75 28.16
CA ALA A 384 -19.48 9.05 29.41
C ALA A 384 -18.24 8.50 30.11
N ASP A 385 -17.30 7.90 29.36
CA ASP A 385 -16.13 7.23 29.91
C ASP A 385 -14.78 7.65 29.29
N GLY A 386 -14.84 8.50 28.24
CA GLY A 386 -13.66 9.02 27.55
C GLY A 386 -13.01 8.02 26.59
N THR A 387 -13.60 6.85 26.34
CA THR A 387 -13.11 5.87 25.37
C THR A 387 -13.26 6.36 23.93
N LEU A 388 -12.43 5.83 23.03
CA LEU A 388 -12.52 6.13 21.60
C LEU A 388 -13.34 5.04 20.91
N GLU A 389 -14.56 5.39 20.51
CA GLU A 389 -15.46 4.50 19.80
C GLU A 389 -15.33 4.68 18.28
N PHE A 390 -15.26 3.56 17.57
CA PHE A 390 -15.18 3.54 16.11
C PHE A 390 -16.50 3.99 15.48
N ILE A 391 -16.46 5.00 14.59
CA ILE A 391 -17.65 5.56 13.94
C ILE A 391 -17.67 5.41 12.42
N GLY A 392 -16.57 4.95 11.82
CA GLY A 392 -16.55 4.65 10.38
C GLY A 392 -15.16 4.51 9.79
N GLU A 393 -15.11 3.90 8.62
CA GLU A 393 -13.88 3.65 7.86
C GLU A 393 -14.15 3.90 6.37
N ASP A 394 -13.19 4.53 5.69
CA ASP A 394 -13.21 4.78 4.27
C ASP A 394 -11.78 4.72 3.69
N THR A 395 -11.64 4.93 2.40
CA THR A 395 -10.36 5.05 1.73
C THR A 395 -10.23 6.41 1.05
N ILE A 396 -9.04 6.96 1.06
CA ILE A 396 -8.70 8.15 0.27
C ILE A 396 -7.73 7.78 -0.84
N ASP A 397 -7.88 8.45 -1.97
CA ASP A 397 -6.89 8.44 -3.04
C ASP A 397 -5.70 9.35 -2.71
N HIS A 398 -4.65 9.29 -3.54
CA HIS A 398 -3.55 10.24 -3.45
C HIS A 398 -4.09 11.69 -3.48
N THR A 399 -3.95 12.38 -2.36
CA THR A 399 -4.52 13.72 -2.18
C THR A 399 -3.41 14.76 -2.12
N PRO A 400 -3.30 15.64 -3.14
CA PRO A 400 -2.32 16.71 -3.17
C PRO A 400 -2.45 17.68 -1.99
N LYS A 401 -1.42 18.51 -1.80
CA LYS A 401 -1.49 19.66 -0.92
C LYS A 401 -2.62 20.60 -1.36
N ASP A 402 -3.28 21.23 -0.39
CA ASP A 402 -4.37 22.20 -0.56
C ASP A 402 -5.65 21.62 -1.18
N GLU A 403 -5.77 20.31 -1.32
CA GLU A 403 -6.99 19.63 -1.76
C GLU A 403 -7.87 19.19 -0.58
N LYS A 404 -9.16 19.01 -0.87
CA LYS A 404 -10.15 18.53 0.12
C LYS A 404 -10.13 17.02 0.21
N VAL A 405 -10.07 16.52 1.43
CA VAL A 405 -10.35 15.12 1.78
C VAL A 405 -11.83 14.98 2.09
N LEU A 406 -12.47 13.96 1.53
CA LEU A 406 -13.87 13.59 1.79
C LEU A 406 -13.93 12.12 2.22
N ILE A 407 -14.53 11.85 3.37
CA ILE A 407 -14.58 10.52 4.00
C ILE A 407 -16.03 10.18 4.27
N LYS A 408 -16.50 9.02 3.78
CA LYS A 408 -17.83 8.50 4.07
C LYS A 408 -17.80 7.67 5.36
N LEU A 409 -18.61 8.04 6.35
CA LEU A 409 -18.69 7.30 7.63
C LEU A 409 -19.81 6.26 7.66
N GLY A 410 -20.84 6.45 6.85
CA GLY A 410 -22.02 5.58 6.86
C GLY A 410 -23.27 6.37 6.58
N SER A 411 -24.39 6.00 7.23
CA SER A 411 -25.70 6.67 7.08
C SER A 411 -26.20 7.18 8.43
N ALA A 412 -26.85 8.36 8.42
CA ALA A 412 -27.49 8.89 9.60
C ALA A 412 -28.67 8.01 10.02
N PHE A 413 -28.80 7.78 11.35
CA PHE A 413 -29.91 7.02 11.91
C PHE A 413 -31.17 7.90 12.02
N ASP A 414 -31.03 9.14 12.52
CA ASP A 414 -32.11 10.05 12.86
C ASP A 414 -32.50 11.02 11.74
N VAL A 415 -31.91 10.87 10.54
CA VAL A 415 -32.26 11.70 9.38
C VAL A 415 -32.63 10.79 8.22
N VAL A 416 -33.84 10.92 7.72
CA VAL A 416 -34.42 10.01 6.72
C VAL A 416 -34.88 10.81 5.52
N GLY A 417 -34.57 10.33 4.30
CA GLY A 417 -35.04 10.89 3.05
C GLY A 417 -36.06 9.99 2.36
N GLU A 418 -36.94 10.58 1.58
CA GLU A 418 -37.88 9.90 0.69
C GLU A 418 -38.00 10.67 -0.60
N ARG A 419 -37.92 10.00 -1.75
CA ARG A 419 -38.08 10.60 -3.08
C ARG A 419 -39.28 9.98 -3.78
N ARG A 420 -40.12 10.79 -4.40
CA ARG A 420 -41.29 10.34 -5.16
C ARG A 420 -41.36 11.08 -6.48
N GLN A 421 -41.72 10.36 -7.53
CA GLN A 421 -42.15 10.92 -8.79
C GLN A 421 -43.65 11.23 -8.69
N LEU A 422 -44.02 12.52 -8.72
CA LEU A 422 -45.42 12.97 -8.65
C LEU A 422 -46.10 12.92 -10.00
N ALA A 423 -45.41 13.38 -11.05
CA ALA A 423 -45.91 13.40 -12.42
C ALA A 423 -44.83 13.05 -13.44
N PHE A 424 -45.25 12.46 -14.55
CA PHE A 424 -44.36 12.16 -15.68
C PHE A 424 -45.16 12.24 -16.98
N SER A 425 -44.64 12.94 -17.96
CA SER A 425 -45.23 13.08 -19.30
C SER A 425 -44.16 13.01 -20.37
N VAL A 426 -44.49 12.40 -21.50
CA VAL A 426 -43.64 12.29 -22.71
C VAL A 426 -44.45 12.74 -23.93
N ASP A 427 -43.85 13.64 -24.72
CA ASP A 427 -44.32 14.01 -26.05
C ASP A 427 -43.24 13.66 -27.05
N THR A 428 -43.40 12.52 -27.72
CA THR A 428 -42.45 12.03 -28.71
C THR A 428 -42.42 12.85 -29.99
N SER A 429 -43.55 13.54 -30.32
CA SER A 429 -43.62 14.35 -31.52
C SER A 429 -42.81 15.64 -31.33
N ARG A 430 -42.84 16.20 -30.16
CA ARG A 430 -42.04 17.40 -29.76
C ARG A 430 -40.68 17.03 -29.19
N ARG A 431 -40.37 15.75 -29.05
CA ARG A 431 -39.15 15.26 -28.43
C ARG A 431 -38.90 15.88 -27.04
N THR A 432 -39.93 15.87 -26.22
CA THR A 432 -39.87 16.43 -24.86
C THR A 432 -40.40 15.41 -23.85
N MET A 433 -39.85 15.44 -22.65
CA MET A 433 -40.43 14.79 -21.48
C MET A 433 -40.32 15.69 -20.27
N SER A 434 -41.24 15.56 -19.31
CA SER A 434 -41.25 16.31 -18.07
C SER A 434 -41.48 15.36 -16.90
N GLU A 435 -40.76 15.60 -15.81
CA GLU A 435 -40.84 14.80 -14.59
C GLU A 435 -40.94 15.75 -13.38
N GLU A 436 -41.96 15.55 -12.54
CA GLU A 436 -42.10 16.26 -11.27
C GLU A 436 -41.70 15.35 -10.12
N ILE A 437 -40.79 15.85 -9.29
CA ILE A 437 -40.19 15.10 -8.18
C ILE A 437 -40.46 15.81 -6.87
N GLU A 438 -40.86 15.03 -5.86
CA GLU A 438 -40.88 15.43 -4.46
C GLU A 438 -39.81 14.69 -3.67
N VAL A 439 -39.01 15.42 -2.91
CA VAL A 439 -38.07 14.87 -1.91
C VAL A 439 -38.49 15.37 -0.54
N ARG A 440 -38.70 14.45 0.38
CA ARG A 440 -39.10 14.70 1.75
C ARG A 440 -38.00 14.28 2.71
N LEU A 441 -37.49 15.19 3.51
CA LEU A 441 -36.47 14.92 4.55
C LEU A 441 -37.11 15.06 5.93
N ARG A 442 -36.87 14.08 6.80
CA ARG A 442 -37.29 14.09 8.20
C ARG A 442 -36.08 14.05 9.11
N ASN A 443 -36.03 14.96 10.07
CA ASN A 443 -34.98 15.06 11.07
C ASN A 443 -35.56 14.77 12.44
N HIS A 444 -35.13 13.68 13.07
CA HIS A 444 -35.53 13.25 14.40
C HIS A 444 -34.54 13.69 15.50
N LYS A 445 -33.53 14.51 15.16
CA LYS A 445 -32.59 15.10 16.10
C LYS A 445 -33.17 16.33 16.78
N ASP A 446 -32.65 16.66 17.97
CA ASP A 446 -33.03 17.84 18.74
C ASP A 446 -32.40 19.15 18.23
N GLU A 447 -31.57 19.06 17.18
CA GLU A 447 -30.94 20.21 16.53
C GLU A 447 -31.28 20.28 15.02
N PRO A 448 -31.34 21.47 14.42
CA PRO A 448 -31.52 21.59 12.98
C PRO A 448 -30.28 21.10 12.23
N VAL A 449 -30.50 20.44 11.09
CA VAL A 449 -29.41 19.95 10.22
C VAL A 449 -29.55 20.49 8.82
N THR A 450 -28.40 20.64 8.12
CA THR A 450 -28.39 20.91 6.67
C THR A 450 -28.11 19.62 5.94
N VAL A 451 -28.99 19.26 5.00
CA VAL A 451 -28.84 18.07 4.14
C VAL A 451 -28.66 18.51 2.70
N GLU A 452 -27.60 18.09 2.04
CA GLU A 452 -27.42 18.26 0.60
C GLU A 452 -28.21 17.18 -0.14
N VAL A 453 -29.30 17.55 -0.82
CA VAL A 453 -30.02 16.64 -1.71
C VAL A 453 -29.33 16.67 -3.06
N LYS A 454 -28.70 15.55 -3.44
CA LYS A 454 -28.01 15.38 -4.72
C LYS A 454 -28.91 14.60 -5.69
N GLU A 455 -29.41 15.26 -6.69
CA GLU A 455 -30.23 14.69 -7.74
C GLU A 455 -29.45 14.54 -9.04
N ASN A 456 -29.40 13.31 -9.56
CA ASN A 456 -28.84 13.01 -10.87
C ASN A 456 -29.96 13.08 -11.92
N LEU A 457 -29.84 13.98 -12.88
CA LEU A 457 -30.79 14.17 -13.97
C LEU A 457 -30.45 13.20 -15.12
N TYR A 458 -30.76 11.92 -14.93
CA TYR A 458 -30.24 10.78 -15.67
C TYR A 458 -30.97 10.48 -16.98
N ARG A 459 -32.19 11.02 -17.20
CA ARG A 459 -33.02 10.63 -18.33
C ARG A 459 -32.48 11.10 -19.66
N TRP A 460 -31.85 12.30 -19.69
CA TRP A 460 -31.19 12.81 -20.90
C TRP A 460 -30.19 13.92 -20.57
N VAL A 461 -29.30 14.21 -21.54
CA VAL A 461 -28.24 15.22 -21.39
C VAL A 461 -28.74 16.66 -21.44
N ASN A 462 -29.77 16.92 -22.28
CA ASN A 462 -30.38 18.24 -22.40
C ASN A 462 -31.54 18.34 -21.43
N TRP A 463 -31.32 19.02 -20.33
CA TRP A 463 -32.32 19.21 -19.29
C TRP A 463 -32.38 20.65 -18.79
N LYS A 464 -33.54 21.01 -18.25
CA LYS A 464 -33.76 22.28 -17.56
C LYS A 464 -34.75 22.04 -16.42
N ILE A 465 -34.41 22.51 -15.22
CA ILE A 465 -35.40 22.65 -14.13
C ILE A 465 -36.27 23.86 -14.48
N VAL A 466 -37.58 23.64 -14.59
CA VAL A 466 -38.55 24.65 -15.00
C VAL A 466 -39.32 25.20 -13.82
N GLU A 467 -39.47 24.43 -12.74
CA GLU A 467 -40.11 24.82 -11.49
C GLU A 467 -39.33 24.22 -10.32
N GLN A 468 -39.21 24.94 -9.22
CA GLN A 468 -38.53 24.48 -8.02
C GLN A 468 -38.97 25.28 -6.78
N THR A 469 -38.97 24.60 -5.62
CA THR A 469 -39.29 25.22 -4.33
C THR A 469 -38.08 25.79 -3.58
N HIS A 470 -36.87 25.34 -3.95
CA HIS A 470 -35.60 25.72 -3.32
C HIS A 470 -34.52 25.93 -4.38
N ASP A 471 -33.54 26.78 -4.08
CA ASP A 471 -32.43 27.04 -4.97
C ASP A 471 -31.48 25.83 -5.05
N TYR A 472 -30.87 25.64 -6.21
CA TYR A 472 -29.89 24.61 -6.46
C TYR A 472 -28.61 25.17 -7.05
N ARG A 473 -27.55 24.44 -6.88
CA ARG A 473 -26.28 24.60 -7.62
C ARG A 473 -26.02 23.39 -8.53
N LYS A 474 -25.42 23.63 -9.69
CA LYS A 474 -24.91 22.53 -10.52
C LYS A 474 -23.58 22.06 -9.95
N GLU A 475 -23.46 20.75 -9.74
CA GLU A 475 -22.20 20.13 -9.36
C GLU A 475 -21.43 19.65 -10.60
N ASP A 476 -22.14 19.07 -11.55
CA ASP A 476 -21.64 18.67 -12.85
C ASP A 476 -22.71 18.79 -13.94
N ALA A 477 -22.45 18.23 -15.14
CA ALA A 477 -23.35 18.30 -16.29
C ALA A 477 -24.75 17.68 -16.03
N ARG A 478 -24.87 16.76 -15.07
CA ARG A 478 -26.11 16.00 -14.78
C ARG A 478 -26.50 16.02 -13.31
N THR A 479 -25.67 16.53 -12.42
CA THR A 479 -25.92 16.52 -10.98
C THR A 479 -26.24 17.93 -10.50
N VAL A 480 -27.35 18.07 -9.80
CA VAL A 480 -27.75 19.28 -9.08
C VAL A 480 -27.82 19.00 -7.58
N VAL A 481 -27.51 20.02 -6.78
CA VAL A 481 -27.49 19.93 -5.33
C VAL A 481 -28.40 21.01 -4.75
N PHE A 482 -29.39 20.57 -3.96
CA PHE A 482 -30.26 21.44 -3.18
C PHE A 482 -29.83 21.37 -1.71
N PRO A 483 -29.27 22.43 -1.12
CA PRO A 483 -28.99 22.49 0.31
C PRO A 483 -30.28 22.79 1.07
N LEU A 484 -30.77 21.83 1.86
CA LEU A 484 -32.01 21.97 2.62
C LEU A 484 -31.74 22.02 4.11
N ARG A 485 -32.22 23.05 4.81
CA ARG A 485 -32.20 23.13 6.26
C ARG A 485 -33.46 22.46 6.82
N VAL A 486 -33.28 21.36 7.56
CA VAL A 486 -34.37 20.59 8.17
C VAL A 486 -34.41 20.95 9.67
N PRO A 487 -35.52 21.47 10.19
CA PRO A 487 -35.62 21.86 11.60
C PRO A 487 -35.49 20.66 12.55
N ALA A 488 -35.18 20.93 13.81
CA ALA A 488 -35.16 19.92 14.87
C ALA A 488 -36.54 19.24 15.00
N GLY A 489 -36.59 17.92 15.09
CA GLY A 489 -37.83 17.15 15.18
C GLY A 489 -38.82 17.38 14.03
N GLY A 490 -38.33 17.91 12.88
CA GLY A 490 -39.21 18.40 11.82
C GLY A 490 -38.95 17.81 10.44
N GLU A 491 -39.66 18.35 9.47
CA GLU A 491 -39.64 17.90 8.08
C GLU A 491 -39.40 19.08 7.12
N GLN A 492 -38.73 18.79 5.99
CA GLN A 492 -38.58 19.71 4.87
C GLN A 492 -38.92 19.00 3.56
N VAL A 493 -39.72 19.68 2.70
CA VAL A 493 -40.15 19.16 1.41
C VAL A 493 -39.57 20.02 0.28
N LEU A 494 -38.86 19.35 -0.62
CA LEU A 494 -38.38 19.89 -1.90
C LEU A 494 -39.30 19.37 -3.00
N ARG A 495 -39.76 20.27 -3.89
CA ARG A 495 -40.40 19.92 -5.16
C ARG A 495 -39.68 20.60 -6.30
N TYR A 496 -39.51 19.89 -7.42
CA TYR A 496 -38.98 20.45 -8.63
C TYR A 496 -39.52 19.71 -9.87
N THR A 497 -39.65 20.43 -10.96
CA THR A 497 -40.04 19.90 -12.27
C THR A 497 -38.87 20.04 -13.22
N VAL A 498 -38.42 18.93 -13.79
CA VAL A 498 -37.37 18.90 -14.81
C VAL A 498 -37.95 18.56 -16.17
N ARG A 499 -37.55 19.33 -17.19
CA ARG A 499 -37.90 19.10 -18.60
C ARG A 499 -36.64 18.67 -19.35
N TYR A 500 -36.80 17.62 -20.15
CA TYR A 500 -35.73 17.08 -21.03
C TYR A 500 -36.16 17.26 -22.49
N THR A 501 -35.19 17.52 -23.38
CA THR A 501 -35.41 17.69 -24.83
C THR A 501 -34.39 16.92 -25.63
N TRP A 502 -34.76 16.25 -26.74
CA TRP A 502 -33.86 15.46 -27.58
C TRP A 502 -34.10 15.59 -29.07
#